data_cb464b1ebed3c9eee5798788d8161340
#
_entry.id   cb464b1ebed3c9eee5798788d8161340
#
_cell.length_a   1.000
_cell.length_b   1.000
_cell.length_c   1.000
_cell.angle_alpha   90.00
_cell.angle_beta   90.00
_cell.angle_gamma   90.00
#
_symmetry.space_group_name_H-M   'P 1'
#
loop_
_entity.id
_entity.type
_entity.pdbx_description
1 polymer ?
#
loop_
_entity_poly.entity_id
_entity_poly.type
_entity_poly.pdbx_seq_one_letter_code
_entity_poly.pdbx_strand_id
1 'polypeptide(L)'
;IFFSMTIKSAIGFLSLFIVLQACESKFAELPQGNQAAEATFTSVIDDRVMSRAVNASWEANDVIGLFMLDNADKKVLKANAAYVTARGDGNFVGKAGNAVYYPEDGTAVDFIAYYPYDEQVTDHTRYVLDVTDQSRQQDIDLMAAVNLTGRTATSPTGNLQFRHLLAKLVLNLSSADGSSLTGIKATVQPLISKATIDLSKESDNIELGNEEKAVSMCVNKECTQADAVLIPQSFEGKLKITLSINGKDKEIETNVAGNIEAGERYTLNLKISNTGGNTTVDPEAPKYAKWFETPVITKAQMENHDLMYVTHNTKQKYKGTARPDMEGQMIRNYSMLYDKKMKMAHWVAYPLHRYYTEKNVTRKDKWVSDPLVRENEFQAVVSKSYEGEIYRRGHQIPSNDRVATMEMNNQTFYFTNQTPQRQNKFNGAIWNIELIVGLQLRIQFML
;
A
#
# COMPACT_ATOMS: atom_id res chain seq x y z
N ILE A 1 -4.85 -47.78 69.02
CA ILE A 1 -3.70 -48.65 69.30
C ILE A 1 -2.56 -48.17 68.37
N PHE A 2 -1.54 -47.55 69.02
CA PHE A 2 -0.08 -47.55 68.72
C PHE A 2 0.38 -47.07 67.34
N PHE A 3 1.47 -46.34 67.09
CA PHE A 3 2.51 -45.71 67.96
C PHE A 3 3.20 -44.64 67.14
N SER A 4 3.58 -43.58 67.78
CA SER A 4 4.53 -42.54 67.37
C SER A 4 5.94 -43.10 67.09
N MET A 5 6.61 -42.57 66.10
CA MET A 5 8.07 -42.42 66.22
C MET A 5 8.61 -41.29 65.36
N THR A 6 9.05 -40.25 66.01
CA THR A 6 9.87 -39.16 65.56
C THR A 6 11.30 -39.61 65.34
N ILE A 7 11.88 -39.34 64.19
CA ILE A 7 13.36 -39.31 64.05
C ILE A 7 13.75 -37.95 63.50
N LYS A 8 14.40 -37.15 64.35
CA LYS A 8 15.17 -35.97 63.98
C LYS A 8 16.49 -36.45 63.39
N SER A 9 16.83 -36.02 62.22
CA SER A 9 18.17 -36.15 61.69
C SER A 9 18.63 -34.78 61.20
N ALA A 10 19.53 -34.20 61.98
CA ALA A 10 20.27 -33.00 61.65
C ALA A 10 21.35 -33.38 60.63
N ILE A 11 21.32 -32.81 59.45
CA ILE A 11 22.42 -32.85 58.50
C ILE A 11 22.97 -31.43 58.39
N GLY A 12 24.18 -31.24 58.89
CA GLY A 12 24.91 -29.97 58.89
C GLY A 12 25.24 -29.55 57.46
N PHE A 13 24.97 -28.29 57.14
CA PHE A 13 25.46 -27.63 55.96
C PHE A 13 26.98 -27.32 56.17
N LEU A 14 27.79 -28.08 55.48
CA LEU A 14 29.22 -27.74 55.32
C LEU A 14 29.34 -26.76 54.14
N SER A 15 29.37 -25.47 54.41
CA SER A 15 29.65 -24.42 53.41
C SER A 15 31.11 -24.48 53.00
N LEU A 16 31.35 -25.07 51.83
CA LEU A 16 32.66 -25.03 51.19
C LEU A 16 32.81 -23.66 50.49
N PHE A 17 33.48 -22.72 51.14
CA PHE A 17 33.95 -21.49 50.49
C PHE A 17 35.11 -21.85 49.54
N ILE A 18 34.80 -21.96 48.25
CA ILE A 18 35.81 -21.95 47.20
C ILE A 18 36.13 -20.49 46.93
N VAL A 19 37.28 -20.05 47.43
CA VAL A 19 37.91 -18.78 47.07
C VAL A 19 38.44 -18.96 45.65
N LEU A 20 37.67 -18.50 44.64
CA LEU A 20 38.20 -18.29 43.32
C LEU A 20 39.09 -17.07 43.35
N GLN A 21 40.41 -17.30 43.46
CA GLN A 21 41.41 -16.30 43.08
C GLN A 21 41.22 -16.03 41.58
N ALA A 22 40.56 -14.91 41.25
CA ALA A 22 40.56 -14.36 39.91
C ALA A 22 42.00 -13.96 39.58
N CYS A 23 42.61 -14.76 38.75
CA CYS A 23 43.81 -14.33 38.04
C CYS A 23 43.35 -13.19 37.11
N GLU A 24 43.63 -11.94 37.46
CA GLU A 24 43.57 -10.81 36.53
C GLU A 24 44.63 -11.05 35.45
N SER A 25 44.27 -11.84 34.45
CA SER A 25 44.93 -11.72 33.16
C SER A 25 44.49 -10.36 32.60
N LYS A 26 45.39 -9.40 32.62
CA LYS A 26 45.28 -8.24 31.74
C LYS A 26 45.24 -8.77 30.33
N PHE A 27 44.02 -9.01 29.83
CA PHE A 27 43.79 -9.00 28.39
C PHE A 27 44.23 -7.60 27.98
N ALA A 28 45.36 -7.52 27.27
CA ALA A 28 45.65 -6.36 26.48
C ALA A 28 44.38 -6.15 25.62
N GLU A 29 43.67 -5.06 25.84
CA GLU A 29 42.67 -4.59 24.88
C GLU A 29 43.43 -4.48 23.56
N LEU A 30 43.15 -5.44 22.67
CA LEU A 30 43.48 -5.26 21.27
C LEU A 30 42.80 -3.93 20.91
N PRO A 31 43.52 -3.00 20.28
CA PRO A 31 42.88 -1.77 19.83
C PRO A 31 41.66 -2.22 19.01
N GLN A 32 40.46 -1.93 19.49
CA GLN A 32 39.27 -1.97 18.67
C GLN A 32 39.54 -0.92 17.60
N GLY A 33 40.09 -1.38 16.49
CA GLY A 33 40.04 -0.61 15.27
C GLY A 33 38.56 -0.29 15.07
N ASN A 34 38.21 0.98 15.04
CA ASN A 34 36.89 1.43 14.68
C ASN A 34 36.54 0.71 13.37
N GLN A 35 35.79 -0.38 13.45
CA GLN A 35 35.20 -0.95 12.24
C GLN A 35 34.17 0.06 11.80
N ALA A 36 34.37 0.60 10.62
CA ALA A 36 33.41 1.51 10.00
C ALA A 36 32.01 0.83 10.02
N ALA A 37 31.02 1.55 10.51
CA ALA A 37 29.67 1.00 10.62
C ALA A 37 29.09 0.76 9.21
N GLU A 38 28.68 -0.47 8.93
CA GLU A 38 28.03 -0.82 7.70
C GLU A 38 26.61 -0.23 7.63
N ALA A 39 26.26 0.38 6.52
CA ALA A 39 24.91 0.85 6.25
C ALA A 39 24.01 -0.32 5.87
N THR A 40 22.91 -0.49 6.59
CA THR A 40 21.87 -1.48 6.31
C THR A 40 20.53 -0.79 6.16
N PHE A 41 19.59 -1.40 5.43
CA PHE A 41 18.34 -0.72 5.12
C PHE A 41 17.14 -1.65 5.32
N THR A 42 16.11 -1.10 5.91
CA THR A 42 14.74 -1.55 5.76
C THR A 42 14.07 -0.69 4.71
N SER A 43 12.95 -1.16 4.14
CA SER A 43 12.26 -0.36 3.15
C SER A 43 10.75 -0.57 3.20
N VAL A 44 10.04 0.44 2.73
CA VAL A 44 8.61 0.39 2.40
C VAL A 44 8.41 0.93 0.99
N ILE A 45 7.47 0.36 0.25
CA ILE A 45 7.03 0.91 -1.03
C ILE A 45 5.79 1.75 -0.72
N ASP A 46 5.81 3.02 -1.13
CA ASP A 46 4.66 3.91 -1.01
C ASP A 46 3.62 3.54 -2.07
N ASP A 47 2.64 2.75 -1.65
CA ASP A 47 1.54 2.26 -2.49
C ASP A 47 0.31 3.19 -2.46
N ARG A 48 0.41 4.37 -1.84
CA ARG A 48 -0.72 5.30 -1.69
C ARG A 48 -1.36 5.69 -3.01
N VAL A 49 -0.64 5.59 -4.09
CA VAL A 49 -1.07 6.00 -5.43
C VAL A 49 -1.23 4.82 -6.38
N MET A 50 -0.40 3.79 -6.27
CA MET A 50 -0.40 2.61 -7.14
C MET A 50 -1.18 1.44 -6.55
N SER A 51 -2.53 1.41 -6.67
CA SER A 51 -3.31 0.27 -6.24
C SER A 51 -3.12 -0.94 -7.15
N ARG A 52 -2.54 -2.02 -6.61
CA ARG A 52 -2.37 -3.31 -7.28
C ARG A 52 -1.57 -3.25 -8.59
N ALA A 53 -0.43 -2.54 -8.56
CA ALA A 53 0.64 -2.91 -9.46
C ALA A 53 1.18 -4.29 -9.04
N VAL A 54 1.62 -5.06 -9.97
CA VAL A 54 2.56 -6.15 -9.72
C VAL A 54 3.67 -5.50 -8.88
N ASN A 55 3.87 -5.98 -7.63
CA ASN A 55 4.90 -5.57 -6.67
C ASN A 55 4.63 -4.33 -5.79
N ALA A 56 3.50 -4.31 -5.04
CA ALA A 56 3.44 -3.55 -3.79
C ALA A 56 4.28 -4.20 -2.66
N SER A 57 5.00 -5.26 -2.96
CA SER A 57 5.88 -6.02 -2.06
C SER A 57 7.12 -6.49 -2.81
N TRP A 58 8.23 -6.49 -2.11
CA TRP A 58 9.48 -7.04 -2.62
C TRP A 58 9.36 -8.54 -2.87
N GLU A 59 10.08 -9.00 -3.90
CA GLU A 59 10.28 -10.43 -4.14
C GLU A 59 11.65 -10.87 -3.59
N ALA A 60 11.77 -12.17 -3.31
CA ALA A 60 13.05 -12.71 -2.86
C ALA A 60 14.13 -12.51 -3.93
N ASN A 61 15.25 -11.97 -3.51
CA ASN A 61 16.40 -11.60 -4.33
C ASN A 61 16.23 -10.32 -5.18
N ASP A 62 15.22 -9.51 -4.92
CA ASP A 62 15.17 -8.16 -5.50
C ASP A 62 16.43 -7.37 -5.13
N VAL A 63 16.93 -6.61 -6.08
CA VAL A 63 18.15 -5.84 -5.96
C VAL A 63 17.88 -4.37 -6.24
N ILE A 64 18.33 -3.51 -5.33
CA ILE A 64 18.30 -2.06 -5.47
C ILE A 64 19.71 -1.52 -5.74
N GLY A 65 19.79 -0.41 -6.47
CA GLY A 65 21.00 0.39 -6.58
C GLY A 65 21.03 1.48 -5.51
N LEU A 66 22.19 1.70 -4.91
CA LEU A 66 22.38 2.68 -3.85
C LEU A 66 23.53 3.61 -4.16
N PHE A 67 23.31 4.91 -4.02
CA PHE A 67 24.34 5.94 -3.99
C PHE A 67 24.45 6.51 -2.58
N MET A 68 25.69 6.75 -2.12
CA MET A 68 25.96 7.50 -0.89
C MET A 68 26.67 8.79 -1.27
N LEU A 69 26.16 9.91 -0.81
CA LEU A 69 26.65 11.23 -1.07
C LEU A 69 27.06 11.91 0.24
N ASP A 70 28.06 12.76 0.18
CA ASP A 70 28.31 13.72 1.25
C ASP A 70 27.11 14.65 1.43
N ASN A 71 26.67 14.85 2.65
CA ASN A 71 25.48 15.67 2.90
C ASN A 71 25.71 17.15 2.60
N ALA A 72 26.92 17.66 2.75
CA ALA A 72 27.23 19.08 2.61
C ALA A 72 27.37 19.53 1.15
N ASP A 73 28.20 18.82 0.36
CA ASP A 73 28.53 19.22 -1.01
C ASP A 73 27.91 18.30 -2.08
N LYS A 74 27.18 17.26 -1.65
CA LYS A 74 26.54 16.25 -2.50
C LYS A 74 27.51 15.45 -3.38
N LYS A 75 28.77 15.42 -3.01
CA LYS A 75 29.77 14.60 -3.70
C LYS A 75 29.46 13.12 -3.50
N VAL A 76 29.51 12.35 -4.56
CA VAL A 76 29.31 10.89 -4.51
C VAL A 76 30.49 10.24 -3.81
N LEU A 77 30.25 9.63 -2.67
CA LEU A 77 31.20 8.86 -1.88
C LEU A 77 31.20 7.39 -2.28
N LYS A 78 30.03 6.85 -2.64
CA LYS A 78 29.87 5.50 -3.18
C LYS A 78 28.82 5.54 -4.28
N ALA A 79 29.17 5.01 -5.44
CA ALA A 79 28.27 4.96 -6.59
C ALA A 79 27.71 3.54 -6.75
N ASN A 80 26.42 3.45 -7.06
CA ASN A 80 25.68 2.29 -7.55
C ASN A 80 25.99 0.97 -6.82
N ALA A 81 26.00 1.00 -5.50
CA ALA A 81 26.20 -0.21 -4.69
C ALA A 81 24.94 -1.09 -4.79
N ALA A 82 25.12 -2.39 -5.11
CA ALA A 82 24.03 -3.35 -5.20
C ALA A 82 23.64 -3.88 -3.80
N TYR A 83 22.39 -3.68 -3.40
CA TYR A 83 21.81 -4.19 -2.17
C TYR A 83 20.67 -5.15 -2.48
N VAL A 84 20.58 -6.26 -1.75
CA VAL A 84 19.63 -7.34 -2.03
C VAL A 84 18.75 -7.64 -0.82
N THR A 85 17.45 -7.87 -1.05
CA THR A 85 16.55 -8.45 -0.07
C THR A 85 16.40 -9.95 -0.32
N ALA A 86 17.08 -10.76 0.51
CA ALA A 86 17.16 -12.22 0.27
C ALA A 86 15.79 -12.92 0.40
N ARG A 87 14.86 -12.35 1.17
CA ARG A 87 13.54 -12.93 1.47
C ARG A 87 12.37 -12.15 0.89
N GLY A 88 12.61 -11.02 0.24
CA GLY A 88 11.54 -10.13 -0.20
C GLY A 88 10.81 -9.44 0.96
N ASP A 89 11.45 -9.33 2.11
CA ASP A 89 10.88 -8.72 3.31
C ASP A 89 11.23 -7.24 3.47
N GLY A 90 11.85 -6.65 2.43
CA GLY A 90 12.27 -5.24 2.42
C GLY A 90 13.50 -4.95 3.27
N ASN A 91 14.16 -5.97 3.82
CA ASN A 91 15.45 -5.83 4.49
C ASN A 91 16.57 -6.00 3.46
N PHE A 92 17.34 -4.93 3.22
CA PHE A 92 18.40 -4.89 2.24
C PHE A 92 19.77 -4.91 2.87
N VAL A 93 20.64 -5.78 2.36
CA VAL A 93 22.06 -5.88 2.74
C VAL A 93 22.94 -5.79 1.48
N GLY A 94 24.14 -5.27 1.62
CA GLY A 94 25.09 -5.17 0.51
C GLY A 94 25.39 -6.53 -0.10
N LYS A 95 25.30 -6.67 -1.44
CA LYS A 95 25.81 -7.86 -2.12
C LYS A 95 27.32 -7.95 -1.89
N ALA A 96 27.88 -9.16 -2.02
CA ALA A 96 29.31 -9.37 -1.81
C ALA A 96 30.18 -8.34 -2.54
N GLY A 97 31.01 -7.60 -1.80
CA GLY A 97 31.83 -6.51 -2.30
C GLY A 97 31.14 -5.16 -2.50
N ASN A 98 29.83 -5.05 -2.23
CA ASN A 98 29.04 -3.82 -2.37
C ASN A 98 28.63 -3.18 -1.04
N ALA A 99 29.02 -3.73 0.09
CA ALA A 99 28.74 -3.13 1.38
C ALA A 99 29.23 -1.66 1.43
N VAL A 100 28.38 -0.77 1.92
CA VAL A 100 28.65 0.65 2.10
C VAL A 100 28.87 0.92 3.58
N TYR A 101 29.93 1.66 3.89
CA TYR A 101 30.29 2.00 5.26
C TYR A 101 30.22 3.50 5.48
N TYR A 102 29.73 3.92 6.63
CA TYR A 102 29.72 5.32 7.02
C TYR A 102 31.17 5.85 7.17
N PRO A 103 31.40 7.14 6.86
CA PRO A 103 32.69 7.77 7.09
C PRO A 103 33.09 7.71 8.57
N GLU A 104 34.37 7.34 8.85
CA GLU A 104 34.88 7.21 10.20
C GLU A 104 35.05 8.55 10.92
N ASP A 105 35.17 9.64 10.14
CA ASP A 105 35.31 11.02 10.64
C ASP A 105 33.97 11.61 11.10
N GLY A 106 32.86 10.85 10.99
CA GLY A 106 31.52 11.28 11.37
C GLY A 106 30.83 12.18 10.37
N THR A 107 31.38 12.34 9.17
CA THR A 107 30.72 13.06 8.05
C THR A 107 29.31 12.53 7.83
N ALA A 108 28.33 13.44 7.80
CA ALA A 108 26.96 13.09 7.51
C ALA A 108 26.77 12.80 6.02
N VAL A 109 25.97 11.78 5.72
CA VAL A 109 25.74 11.32 4.34
C VAL A 109 24.27 11.25 4.00
N ASP A 110 23.98 11.35 2.69
CA ASP A 110 22.67 11.12 2.10
C ASP A 110 22.68 9.81 1.32
N PHE A 111 21.54 9.14 1.27
CA PHE A 111 21.36 7.97 0.43
C PHE A 111 20.30 8.20 -0.62
N ILE A 112 20.60 7.80 -1.85
CA ILE A 112 19.66 7.69 -2.96
C ILE A 112 19.60 6.22 -3.33
N ALA A 113 18.40 5.64 -3.28
CA ALA A 113 18.17 4.27 -3.70
C ALA A 113 17.20 4.20 -4.87
N TYR A 114 17.36 3.23 -5.75
CA TYR A 114 16.45 3.00 -6.87
C TYR A 114 16.26 1.51 -7.17
N TYR A 115 15.15 1.16 -7.79
CA TYR A 115 14.80 -0.17 -8.26
C TYR A 115 14.12 -0.08 -9.64
N PRO A 116 14.36 -0.99 -10.55
CA PRO A 116 15.29 -2.14 -10.48
C PRO A 116 16.76 -1.73 -10.60
N TYR A 117 17.64 -2.52 -10.01
CA TYR A 117 19.08 -2.31 -10.12
C TYR A 117 19.57 -2.53 -11.56
N ASP A 118 20.35 -1.59 -12.06
CA ASP A 118 21.06 -1.69 -13.32
C ASP A 118 22.55 -1.37 -13.09
N GLU A 119 23.42 -2.30 -13.41
CA GLU A 119 24.88 -2.14 -13.26
C GLU A 119 25.49 -1.05 -14.15
N GLN A 120 24.78 -0.65 -15.20
CA GLN A 120 25.22 0.38 -16.14
C GLN A 120 25.01 1.80 -15.59
N VAL A 121 24.26 1.98 -14.54
CA VAL A 121 23.97 3.28 -13.95
C VAL A 121 25.18 3.77 -13.15
N THR A 122 25.87 4.76 -13.66
CA THR A 122 27.06 5.36 -13.04
C THR A 122 26.77 6.74 -12.44
N ASP A 123 25.71 7.39 -12.86
CA ASP A 123 25.32 8.74 -12.46
C ASP A 123 23.85 8.77 -12.07
N HIS A 124 23.59 9.02 -10.79
CA HIS A 124 22.25 9.08 -10.23
C HIS A 124 21.40 10.24 -10.78
N THR A 125 22.01 11.26 -11.40
CA THR A 125 21.31 12.38 -12.02
C THR A 125 20.88 12.09 -13.47
N ARG A 126 21.30 10.96 -14.04
CA ARG A 126 21.12 10.62 -15.45
C ARG A 126 20.72 9.15 -15.66
N TYR A 127 19.67 8.70 -14.99
CA TYR A 127 19.13 7.37 -15.26
C TYR A 127 18.39 7.39 -16.61
N VAL A 128 18.86 6.59 -17.56
CA VAL A 128 18.25 6.48 -18.91
C VAL A 128 17.16 5.43 -18.87
N LEU A 129 15.92 5.83 -19.15
CA LEU A 129 14.74 4.97 -19.15
C LEU A 129 14.22 4.76 -20.58
N ASP A 130 13.88 3.53 -20.92
CA ASP A 130 13.17 3.15 -22.14
C ASP A 130 12.03 2.19 -21.80
N VAL A 131 10.78 2.63 -21.95
CA VAL A 131 9.56 1.83 -21.69
C VAL A 131 8.95 1.25 -22.96
N THR A 132 9.68 1.20 -24.06
CA THR A 132 9.18 0.68 -25.34
C THR A 132 8.86 -0.81 -25.28
N ASP A 133 9.69 -1.59 -24.60
CA ASP A 133 9.46 -3.03 -24.38
C ASP A 133 8.70 -3.26 -23.08
N GLN A 134 7.44 -3.66 -23.20
CA GLN A 134 6.54 -3.96 -22.09
C GLN A 134 6.53 -5.44 -21.68
N SER A 135 7.35 -6.28 -22.30
CA SER A 135 7.31 -7.73 -22.07
C SER A 135 7.75 -8.13 -20.65
N ARG A 136 8.59 -7.31 -20.02
CA ARG A 136 9.11 -7.49 -18.66
C ARG A 136 8.95 -6.20 -17.87
N GLN A 137 7.73 -5.89 -17.47
CA GLN A 137 7.42 -4.61 -16.81
C GLN A 137 8.17 -4.40 -15.49
N GLN A 138 8.52 -5.45 -14.78
CA GLN A 138 9.34 -5.41 -13.57
C GLN A 138 10.73 -4.79 -13.80
N ASP A 139 11.26 -4.87 -15.04
CA ASP A 139 12.58 -4.33 -15.37
C ASP A 139 12.53 -2.84 -15.72
N ILE A 140 11.33 -2.28 -15.92
CA ILE A 140 11.12 -0.88 -16.32
C ILE A 140 10.28 -0.08 -15.33
N ASP A 141 9.66 -0.73 -14.33
CA ASP A 141 8.85 -0.04 -13.31
C ASP A 141 9.76 0.62 -12.26
N LEU A 142 10.30 1.78 -12.64
CA LEU A 142 11.29 2.50 -11.87
C LEU A 142 10.71 3.09 -10.57
N MET A 143 11.36 2.77 -9.46
CA MET A 143 11.11 3.37 -8.15
C MET A 143 12.36 4.04 -7.60
N ALA A 144 12.19 5.07 -6.77
CA ALA A 144 13.30 5.72 -6.06
C ALA A 144 12.93 6.07 -4.61
N ALA A 145 13.96 6.15 -3.77
CA ALA A 145 13.89 6.62 -2.39
C ALA A 145 15.03 7.60 -2.12
N VAL A 146 14.69 8.81 -1.68
CA VAL A 146 15.62 9.92 -1.40
C VAL A 146 15.42 10.48 0.03
N ASN A 147 14.70 9.78 0.86
CA ASN A 147 14.27 10.25 2.18
C ASN A 147 15.35 10.17 3.27
N LEU A 148 16.48 9.52 3.01
CA LEU A 148 17.55 9.34 4.01
C LEU A 148 18.64 10.39 3.82
N THR A 149 18.53 11.49 4.54
CA THR A 149 19.48 12.60 4.50
C THR A 149 20.15 12.83 5.86
N GLY A 150 21.39 13.33 5.86
CA GLY A 150 22.12 13.67 7.08
C GLY A 150 22.40 12.47 8.00
N ARG A 151 22.59 11.28 7.44
CA ARG A 151 22.80 10.03 8.20
C ARG A 151 24.24 9.91 8.66
N THR A 152 24.45 9.29 9.82
CA THR A 152 25.79 9.05 10.39
C THR A 152 25.90 7.63 10.95
N ALA A 153 27.09 7.19 11.26
CA ALA A 153 27.37 5.89 11.86
C ALA A 153 26.64 5.63 13.20
N THR A 154 26.15 6.67 13.89
CA THR A 154 25.41 6.53 15.16
C THR A 154 24.03 5.88 14.98
N SER A 155 23.51 5.85 13.76
CA SER A 155 22.25 5.20 13.43
C SER A 155 22.35 4.51 12.06
N PRO A 156 23.07 3.38 11.99
CA PRO A 156 23.53 2.77 10.74
C PRO A 156 22.41 2.17 9.89
N THR A 157 21.26 1.84 10.48
CA THR A 157 20.12 1.31 9.74
C THR A 157 19.19 2.44 9.31
N GLY A 158 18.90 2.52 8.00
CA GLY A 158 17.94 3.46 7.43
C GLY A 158 16.65 2.78 6.98
N ASN A 159 15.55 3.53 6.97
CA ASN A 159 14.30 3.06 6.36
C ASN A 159 14.06 3.81 5.05
N LEU A 160 14.24 3.12 3.91
CA LEU A 160 14.02 3.66 2.58
C LEU A 160 12.52 3.71 2.26
N GLN A 161 12.05 4.83 1.77
CA GLN A 161 10.66 5.02 1.34
C GLN A 161 10.63 5.14 -0.18
N PHE A 162 10.40 4.00 -0.85
CA PHE A 162 10.32 3.95 -2.29
C PHE A 162 8.99 4.48 -2.81
N ARG A 163 9.04 5.19 -3.92
CA ARG A 163 7.87 5.62 -4.68
C ARG A 163 8.07 5.29 -6.16
N HIS A 164 6.99 4.94 -6.83
CA HIS A 164 7.00 4.77 -8.28
C HIS A 164 7.20 6.12 -8.98
N LEU A 165 8.09 6.15 -9.95
CA LEU A 165 8.36 7.34 -10.78
C LEU A 165 7.56 7.33 -12.07
N LEU A 166 6.95 6.20 -12.43
CA LEU A 166 6.17 5.99 -13.64
C LEU A 166 4.69 5.82 -13.33
N ALA A 167 3.88 5.82 -14.37
CA ALA A 167 2.45 5.54 -14.28
C ALA A 167 2.15 4.14 -14.83
N LYS A 168 1.03 3.55 -14.38
CA LYS A 168 0.54 2.28 -14.90
C LYS A 168 -0.85 2.44 -15.51
N LEU A 169 -1.02 2.00 -16.77
CA LEU A 169 -2.31 1.89 -17.43
C LEU A 169 -2.76 0.42 -17.45
N VAL A 170 -3.96 0.15 -16.98
CA VAL A 170 -4.53 -1.21 -16.91
C VAL A 170 -5.87 -1.23 -17.59
N LEU A 171 -6.04 -2.14 -18.51
CA LEU A 171 -7.31 -2.45 -19.16
C LEU A 171 -7.83 -3.78 -18.63
N ASN A 172 -8.99 -3.80 -18.00
CA ASN A 172 -9.71 -5.02 -17.72
C ASN A 172 -10.59 -5.33 -18.95
N LEU A 173 -10.36 -6.47 -19.56
CA LEU A 173 -10.99 -6.88 -20.82
C LEU A 173 -12.08 -7.92 -20.56
N SER A 174 -13.24 -7.72 -21.11
CA SER A 174 -14.35 -8.69 -21.06
C SER A 174 -15.07 -8.76 -22.40
N SER A 175 -15.59 -9.94 -22.75
CA SER A 175 -16.41 -10.09 -23.94
C SER A 175 -17.83 -9.57 -23.68
N ALA A 176 -18.37 -8.79 -24.61
CA ALA A 176 -19.74 -8.29 -24.55
C ALA A 176 -20.77 -9.32 -25.07
N ASP A 177 -20.34 -10.26 -25.90
CA ASP A 177 -21.19 -11.23 -26.61
C ASP A 177 -20.79 -12.69 -26.34
N GLY A 178 -19.90 -12.91 -25.37
CA GLY A 178 -19.39 -14.25 -25.03
C GLY A 178 -18.35 -14.79 -26.02
N SER A 179 -17.96 -14.03 -27.05
CA SER A 179 -16.92 -14.44 -28.00
C SER A 179 -15.54 -14.48 -27.35
N SER A 180 -14.65 -15.32 -27.87
CA SER A 180 -13.25 -15.39 -27.39
C SER A 180 -12.49 -14.10 -27.72
N LEU A 181 -11.73 -13.62 -26.75
CA LEU A 181 -10.79 -12.52 -26.92
C LEU A 181 -9.35 -12.99 -27.20
N THR A 182 -9.17 -14.30 -27.48
CA THR A 182 -7.83 -14.85 -27.76
C THR A 182 -7.16 -14.12 -28.93
N GLY A 183 -5.92 -13.75 -28.74
CA GLY A 183 -5.15 -13.02 -29.74
C GLY A 183 -5.39 -11.52 -29.79
N ILE A 184 -6.17 -10.96 -28.86
CA ILE A 184 -6.31 -9.50 -28.73
C ILE A 184 -4.97 -8.85 -28.46
N LYS A 185 -4.76 -7.71 -29.11
CA LYS A 185 -3.64 -6.81 -28.85
C LYS A 185 -4.19 -5.45 -28.43
N ALA A 186 -3.47 -4.78 -27.56
CA ALA A 186 -3.78 -3.42 -27.13
C ALA A 186 -2.56 -2.53 -27.30
N THR A 187 -2.76 -1.34 -27.84
CA THR A 187 -1.67 -0.38 -28.09
C THR A 187 -2.13 1.00 -27.66
N VAL A 188 -1.31 1.67 -26.85
CA VAL A 188 -1.51 3.08 -26.49
C VAL A 188 -1.05 3.95 -27.66
N GLN A 189 -1.73 5.08 -27.89
CA GLN A 189 -1.32 6.08 -28.88
C GLN A 189 0.17 6.44 -28.76
N PRO A 190 0.81 7.02 -29.79
CA PRO A 190 2.18 7.49 -29.67
C PRO A 190 2.34 8.44 -28.48
N LEU A 191 3.31 8.11 -27.61
CA LEU A 191 3.76 8.85 -26.45
C LEU A 191 5.29 8.82 -26.39
N ILE A 192 5.89 9.76 -25.70
CA ILE A 192 7.32 9.69 -25.38
C ILE A 192 7.58 8.45 -24.54
N SER A 193 8.41 7.55 -25.05
CA SER A 193 8.74 6.26 -24.43
C SER A 193 10.15 6.17 -23.87
N LYS A 194 10.94 7.26 -23.99
CA LYS A 194 12.29 7.37 -23.45
C LYS A 194 12.45 8.67 -22.67
N ALA A 195 13.16 8.60 -21.56
CA ALA A 195 13.45 9.76 -20.73
C ALA A 195 14.80 9.61 -20.02
N THR A 196 15.33 10.73 -19.53
CA THR A 196 16.41 10.75 -18.55
C THR A 196 15.82 11.20 -17.21
N ILE A 197 16.15 10.49 -16.13
CA ILE A 197 15.60 10.74 -14.81
C ILE A 197 16.72 11.08 -13.83
N ASP A 198 16.53 12.16 -13.10
CA ASP A 198 17.36 12.53 -11.95
C ASP A 198 16.79 11.85 -10.68
N LEU A 199 17.44 10.77 -10.25
CA LEU A 199 17.00 9.98 -9.10
C LEU A 199 17.15 10.72 -7.77
N SER A 200 17.87 11.83 -7.71
CA SER A 200 18.08 12.62 -6.47
C SER A 200 16.92 13.55 -6.12
N LYS A 201 15.95 13.69 -7.02
CA LYS A 201 14.81 14.62 -6.86
C LYS A 201 13.50 13.89 -6.62
N GLU A 202 12.67 14.47 -5.80
CA GLU A 202 11.30 13.96 -5.57
C GLU A 202 10.31 14.37 -6.66
N SER A 203 10.51 15.53 -7.30
CA SER A 203 9.67 16.06 -8.38
C SER A 203 10.51 16.74 -9.44
N ASP A 204 9.92 17.05 -10.58
CA ASP A 204 10.57 17.72 -11.70
C ASP A 204 11.91 17.04 -12.11
N ASN A 205 11.88 15.72 -12.06
CA ASN A 205 13.04 14.86 -12.20
C ASN A 205 13.12 14.15 -13.56
N ILE A 206 12.15 14.37 -14.45
CA ILE A 206 12.03 13.68 -15.75
C ILE A 206 12.31 14.65 -16.89
N GLU A 207 13.33 14.35 -17.69
CA GLU A 207 13.61 14.98 -18.96
C GLU A 207 13.15 14.04 -20.08
N LEU A 208 12.08 14.41 -20.78
CA LEU A 208 11.49 13.61 -21.84
C LEU A 208 12.39 13.61 -23.09
N GLY A 209 12.46 12.47 -23.77
CA GLY A 209 13.04 12.36 -25.09
C GLY A 209 12.21 13.07 -26.15
N ASN A 210 12.63 12.94 -27.43
CA ASN A 210 12.01 13.66 -28.54
C ASN A 210 11.20 12.75 -29.48
N GLU A 211 11.17 11.45 -29.23
CA GLU A 211 10.55 10.46 -30.12
C GLU A 211 9.29 9.88 -29.49
N GLU A 212 8.14 10.10 -30.12
CA GLU A 212 6.90 9.48 -29.76
C GLU A 212 6.75 8.12 -30.46
N LYS A 213 6.36 7.09 -29.69
CA LYS A 213 6.06 5.75 -30.20
C LYS A 213 4.78 5.22 -29.60
N ALA A 214 4.05 4.46 -30.39
CA ALA A 214 2.93 3.68 -29.88
C ALA A 214 3.46 2.60 -28.92
N VAL A 215 2.86 2.50 -27.73
CA VAL A 215 3.28 1.55 -26.69
C VAL A 215 2.39 0.30 -26.75
N SER A 216 2.98 -0.84 -27.12
CA SER A 216 2.27 -2.12 -27.10
C SER A 216 2.10 -2.59 -25.67
N MET A 217 0.84 -2.81 -25.25
CA MET A 217 0.54 -3.26 -23.90
C MET A 217 0.81 -4.76 -23.72
N CYS A 218 1.18 -5.17 -22.52
CA CYS A 218 1.30 -6.58 -22.14
C CYS A 218 -0.09 -7.16 -21.88
N VAL A 219 -0.52 -8.12 -22.70
CA VAL A 219 -1.80 -8.82 -22.53
C VAL A 219 -1.56 -10.13 -21.79
N ASN A 220 -2.31 -10.40 -20.72
CA ASN A 220 -2.20 -11.66 -19.98
C ASN A 220 -2.68 -12.87 -20.83
N LYS A 221 -2.28 -14.08 -20.42
CA LYS A 221 -2.59 -15.33 -21.16
C LYS A 221 -4.08 -15.56 -21.34
N GLU A 222 -4.87 -15.19 -20.37
CA GLU A 222 -6.34 -15.32 -20.32
C GLU A 222 -7.04 -14.26 -21.18
N CYS A 223 -6.30 -13.28 -21.72
CA CYS A 223 -6.86 -12.13 -22.47
C CYS A 223 -7.94 -11.35 -21.70
N THR A 224 -7.81 -11.32 -20.37
CA THR A 224 -8.72 -10.59 -19.46
C THR A 224 -8.14 -9.28 -18.98
N GLN A 225 -6.84 -9.05 -19.20
CA GLN A 225 -6.14 -7.84 -18.80
C GLN A 225 -5.05 -7.49 -19.80
N ALA A 226 -4.89 -6.19 -20.05
CA ALA A 226 -3.72 -5.63 -20.71
C ALA A 226 -3.20 -4.46 -19.89
N ASP A 227 -1.89 -4.36 -19.73
CA ASP A 227 -1.29 -3.28 -18.96
C ASP A 227 -0.01 -2.73 -19.60
N ALA A 228 0.31 -1.47 -19.29
CA ALA A 228 1.50 -0.78 -19.72
C ALA A 228 2.04 0.15 -18.63
N VAL A 229 3.35 0.23 -18.54
CA VAL A 229 4.07 1.23 -17.76
C VAL A 229 4.36 2.42 -18.68
N LEU A 230 4.01 3.63 -18.24
CA LEU A 230 4.09 4.85 -19.06
C LEU A 230 4.92 5.92 -18.34
N ILE A 231 5.67 6.69 -19.11
CA ILE A 231 6.40 7.85 -18.60
C ILE A 231 5.41 8.99 -18.32
N PRO A 232 5.46 9.62 -17.13
CA PRO A 232 4.69 10.82 -16.83
C PRO A 232 4.94 11.92 -17.86
N GLN A 233 3.87 12.39 -18.51
CA GLN A 233 3.93 13.40 -19.55
C GLN A 233 2.58 14.03 -19.84
N SER A 234 2.58 15.23 -20.40
CA SER A 234 1.37 15.87 -20.92
C SER A 234 1.14 15.47 -22.38
N PHE A 235 -0.12 15.42 -22.79
CA PHE A 235 -0.56 15.14 -24.16
C PHE A 235 -1.86 15.88 -24.47
N GLU A 236 -2.20 16.04 -25.76
CA GLU A 236 -3.43 16.71 -26.14
C GLU A 236 -4.65 15.80 -26.09
N GLY A 237 -5.76 16.32 -25.57
CA GLY A 237 -7.04 15.64 -25.55
C GLY A 237 -7.12 14.48 -24.56
N LYS A 238 -7.68 13.37 -24.98
CA LYS A 238 -7.84 12.14 -24.22
C LYS A 238 -6.89 11.06 -24.72
N LEU A 239 -6.36 10.28 -23.80
CA LEU A 239 -5.52 9.14 -24.12
C LEU A 239 -6.33 8.13 -24.94
N LYS A 240 -5.75 7.69 -26.06
CA LYS A 240 -6.37 6.74 -26.99
C LYS A 240 -5.70 5.39 -26.95
N ILE A 241 -6.50 4.34 -27.11
CA ILE A 241 -6.04 2.96 -27.14
C ILE A 241 -6.60 2.29 -28.37
N THR A 242 -5.75 1.64 -29.14
CA THR A 242 -6.15 0.78 -30.25
C THR A 242 -6.21 -0.67 -29.78
N LEU A 243 -7.38 -1.27 -29.85
CA LEU A 243 -7.56 -2.72 -29.68
C LEU A 243 -7.58 -3.39 -31.06
N SER A 244 -6.77 -4.43 -31.22
CA SER A 244 -6.72 -5.23 -32.43
C SER A 244 -7.11 -6.67 -32.12
N ILE A 245 -8.17 -7.15 -32.78
CA ILE A 245 -8.65 -8.52 -32.65
C ILE A 245 -9.10 -9.06 -34.02
N ASN A 246 -8.63 -10.25 -34.38
CA ASN A 246 -8.93 -10.89 -35.66
C ASN A 246 -8.66 -9.98 -36.88
N GLY A 247 -7.57 -9.18 -36.79
CA GLY A 247 -7.17 -8.25 -37.86
C GLY A 247 -8.06 -7.00 -38.02
N LYS A 248 -8.96 -6.74 -37.08
CA LYS A 248 -9.77 -5.53 -37.02
C LYS A 248 -9.29 -4.65 -35.89
N ASP A 249 -8.98 -3.40 -36.20
CA ASP A 249 -8.57 -2.39 -35.26
C ASP A 249 -9.74 -1.52 -34.82
N LYS A 250 -9.76 -1.19 -33.54
CA LYS A 250 -10.73 -0.27 -32.96
C LYS A 250 -10.04 0.70 -32.00
N GLU A 251 -10.16 1.98 -32.31
CA GLU A 251 -9.71 3.05 -31.42
C GLU A 251 -10.76 3.34 -30.35
N ILE A 252 -10.29 3.54 -29.12
CA ILE A 252 -11.08 3.86 -27.94
C ILE A 252 -10.47 5.07 -27.28
N GLU A 253 -11.27 6.12 -27.08
CA GLU A 253 -10.87 7.22 -26.19
C GLU A 253 -11.09 6.82 -24.74
N THR A 254 -10.10 7.06 -23.90
CA THR A 254 -10.19 6.83 -22.48
C THR A 254 -10.76 8.04 -21.72
N ASN A 255 -10.91 7.93 -20.41
CA ASN A 255 -11.20 9.08 -19.55
C ASN A 255 -9.96 9.78 -19.00
N VAL A 256 -8.77 9.30 -19.36
CA VAL A 256 -7.48 9.96 -19.01
C VAL A 256 -7.26 11.10 -19.98
N ALA A 257 -7.13 12.33 -19.48
CA ALA A 257 -7.03 13.52 -20.30
C ALA A 257 -5.91 14.44 -19.81
N GLY A 258 -5.18 15.03 -20.75
CA GLY A 258 -4.22 16.09 -20.52
C GLY A 258 -2.86 15.64 -20.01
N ASN A 259 -2.78 14.74 -19.05
CA ASN A 259 -1.53 14.29 -18.46
C ASN A 259 -1.56 12.87 -17.90
N ILE A 260 -0.39 12.28 -17.82
CA ILE A 260 -0.07 11.04 -17.09
C ILE A 260 0.83 11.46 -15.94
N GLU A 261 0.47 11.11 -14.72
CA GLU A 261 1.18 11.52 -13.50
C GLU A 261 1.99 10.37 -12.89
N ALA A 262 3.14 10.71 -12.30
CA ALA A 262 4.01 9.74 -11.63
C ALA A 262 3.27 9.06 -10.47
N GLY A 263 3.49 7.75 -10.33
CA GLY A 263 2.85 6.95 -9.29
C GLY A 263 1.37 6.66 -9.53
N GLU A 264 0.71 7.23 -10.53
CA GLU A 264 -0.71 7.01 -10.79
C GLU A 264 -0.99 5.71 -11.55
N ARG A 265 -2.10 5.07 -11.18
CA ARG A 265 -2.65 3.93 -11.88
C ARG A 265 -3.98 4.28 -12.54
N TYR A 266 -4.02 4.18 -13.84
CA TYR A 266 -5.23 4.38 -14.64
C TYR A 266 -5.84 3.02 -14.96
N THR A 267 -7.08 2.78 -14.56
CA THR A 267 -7.77 1.51 -14.82
C THR A 267 -9.02 1.76 -15.65
N LEU A 268 -9.16 1.01 -16.74
CA LEU A 268 -10.34 1.03 -17.61
C LEU A 268 -10.94 -0.37 -17.71
N ASN A 269 -12.26 -0.45 -17.66
CA ASN A 269 -12.98 -1.69 -17.97
C ASN A 269 -13.58 -1.60 -19.36
N LEU A 270 -13.24 -2.56 -20.21
CA LEU A 270 -13.65 -2.60 -21.59
C LEU A 270 -14.51 -3.83 -21.85
N LYS A 271 -15.72 -3.62 -22.37
CA LYS A 271 -16.56 -4.68 -22.94
C LYS A 271 -16.40 -4.68 -24.45
N ILE A 272 -15.84 -5.77 -24.97
CA ILE A 272 -15.44 -5.89 -26.36
C ILE A 272 -16.40 -6.83 -27.07
N SER A 273 -16.99 -6.36 -28.20
CA SER A 273 -17.73 -7.22 -29.11
C SER A 273 -16.85 -7.58 -30.31
N ASN A 274 -16.67 -8.88 -30.54
CA ASN A 274 -15.89 -9.42 -31.66
C ASN A 274 -16.70 -9.49 -32.97
N THR A 275 -18.04 -9.35 -32.89
CA THR A 275 -18.98 -9.48 -34.04
C THR A 275 -19.32 -8.15 -34.71
N GLY A 276 -18.63 -7.05 -34.34
CA GLY A 276 -18.83 -5.70 -34.94
C GLY A 276 -19.76 -4.80 -34.14
N GLY A 277 -20.23 -5.24 -32.96
CA GLY A 277 -20.95 -4.39 -32.02
C GLY A 277 -20.01 -3.34 -31.36
N ASN A 278 -20.60 -2.34 -30.73
CA ASN A 278 -19.85 -1.29 -30.07
C ASN A 278 -19.01 -1.84 -28.92
N THR A 279 -17.69 -1.66 -28.98
CA THR A 279 -16.84 -1.73 -27.76
C THR A 279 -17.21 -0.53 -26.92
N THR A 280 -17.70 -0.76 -25.73
CA THR A 280 -18.02 0.32 -24.81
C THR A 280 -16.95 0.38 -23.73
N VAL A 281 -16.45 1.58 -23.48
CA VAL A 281 -15.83 1.87 -22.17
C VAL A 281 -17.00 1.77 -21.20
N ASP A 282 -16.92 0.86 -20.23
CA ASP A 282 -17.95 0.79 -19.19
C ASP A 282 -17.80 2.08 -18.34
N PRO A 283 -18.71 3.08 -18.50
CA PRO A 283 -18.61 4.31 -17.73
C PRO A 283 -18.89 4.08 -16.24
N GLU A 284 -19.39 2.92 -15.90
CA GLU A 284 -19.58 2.42 -14.55
C GLU A 284 -18.54 1.35 -14.15
N ALA A 285 -17.30 1.50 -14.61
CA ALA A 285 -16.23 1.05 -13.71
C ALA A 285 -16.51 1.79 -12.40
N PRO A 286 -16.93 1.07 -11.37
CA PRO A 286 -17.53 1.74 -10.23
C PRO A 286 -16.56 2.80 -9.74
N LYS A 287 -17.05 4.00 -9.39
CA LYS A 287 -16.36 5.08 -8.66
C LYS A 287 -15.51 4.57 -7.48
N TYR A 288 -15.52 3.31 -7.24
CA TYR A 288 -15.04 2.49 -6.16
C TYR A 288 -13.72 1.78 -6.45
N ALA A 289 -13.30 1.71 -7.71
CA ALA A 289 -12.01 1.17 -8.10
C ALA A 289 -10.83 2.05 -7.64
N LYS A 290 -11.12 3.24 -7.11
CA LYS A 290 -10.11 4.17 -6.59
C LYS A 290 -9.61 3.86 -5.17
N TRP A 291 -10.26 2.98 -4.43
CA TRP A 291 -9.91 2.73 -3.04
C TRP A 291 -9.44 1.30 -2.84
N PHE A 292 -8.20 1.16 -2.45
CA PHE A 292 -7.47 -0.09 -2.30
C PHE A 292 -8.14 -1.12 -1.42
N GLU A 293 -8.73 -0.64 -0.35
CA GLU A 293 -9.31 -1.48 0.66
C GLU A 293 -10.73 -1.94 0.33
N THR A 294 -11.31 -1.48 -0.79
CA THR A 294 -12.65 -1.92 -1.18
C THR A 294 -12.59 -3.24 -1.96
N PRO A 295 -13.31 -4.28 -1.53
CA PRO A 295 -13.46 -5.49 -2.34
C PRO A 295 -14.06 -5.21 -3.71
N VAL A 296 -13.68 -6.01 -4.70
CA VAL A 296 -14.29 -5.95 -6.02
C VAL A 296 -15.76 -6.36 -5.92
N ILE A 297 -16.66 -5.51 -6.39
CA ILE A 297 -18.08 -5.84 -6.49
C ILE A 297 -18.28 -6.56 -7.83
N THR A 298 -18.73 -7.80 -7.77
CA THR A 298 -19.00 -8.59 -8.97
C THR A 298 -20.24 -8.08 -9.71
N LYS A 299 -20.35 -8.40 -11.00
CA LYS A 299 -21.54 -8.07 -11.80
C LYS A 299 -22.82 -8.60 -11.15
N ALA A 300 -22.81 -9.85 -10.67
CA ALA A 300 -23.98 -10.46 -10.00
C ALA A 300 -24.36 -9.69 -8.72
N GLN A 301 -23.40 -9.15 -7.98
CA GLN A 301 -23.68 -8.32 -6.81
C GLN A 301 -24.26 -6.95 -7.20
N MET A 302 -23.82 -6.36 -8.32
CA MET A 302 -24.36 -5.08 -8.80
C MET A 302 -25.78 -5.22 -9.37
N GLU A 303 -26.09 -6.34 -9.98
CA GLU A 303 -27.42 -6.65 -10.52
C GLU A 303 -28.40 -7.12 -9.43
N ASN A 304 -27.93 -7.42 -8.24
CA ASN A 304 -28.77 -7.82 -7.12
C ASN A 304 -29.43 -6.59 -6.48
N HIS A 305 -30.74 -6.43 -6.68
CA HIS A 305 -31.52 -5.32 -6.14
C HIS A 305 -31.57 -5.24 -4.61
N ASP A 306 -31.25 -6.32 -3.90
CA ASP A 306 -31.15 -6.33 -2.44
C ASP A 306 -29.83 -5.72 -1.95
N LEU A 307 -28.80 -5.64 -2.80
CA LEU A 307 -27.51 -5.08 -2.46
C LEU A 307 -27.42 -3.59 -2.83
N MET A 308 -26.77 -2.86 -1.98
CA MET A 308 -26.52 -1.43 -2.14
C MET A 308 -25.09 -1.09 -1.76
N TYR A 309 -24.34 -0.49 -2.68
CA TYR A 309 -23.04 0.09 -2.34
C TYR A 309 -23.24 1.48 -1.74
N VAL A 310 -22.72 1.68 -0.56
CA VAL A 310 -22.84 2.93 0.21
C VAL A 310 -21.46 3.48 0.54
N THR A 311 -21.25 4.77 0.30
CA THR A 311 -20.02 5.47 0.69
C THR A 311 -20.37 6.68 1.56
N HIS A 312 -19.81 6.69 2.76
CA HIS A 312 -19.93 7.81 3.69
C HIS A 312 -18.73 8.73 3.54
N ASN A 313 -19.02 10.01 3.33
CA ASN A 313 -18.02 11.06 3.24
C ASN A 313 -18.27 12.10 4.33
N THR A 314 -17.21 12.80 4.73
CA THR A 314 -17.26 13.91 5.67
C THR A 314 -16.46 15.10 5.15
N LYS A 315 -16.82 16.31 5.55
CA LYS A 315 -15.96 17.46 5.28
C LYS A 315 -14.77 17.43 6.23
N GLN A 316 -13.58 17.54 5.66
CA GLN A 316 -12.38 17.67 6.46
C GLN A 316 -12.39 18.97 7.22
N LYS A 317 -12.12 18.89 8.52
CA LYS A 317 -11.91 20.04 9.40
C LYS A 317 -10.50 19.97 9.96
N TYR A 318 -9.74 21.02 9.78
CA TYR A 318 -8.41 21.11 10.34
C TYR A 318 -8.46 21.21 11.86
N LYS A 319 -7.77 20.29 12.54
CA LYS A 319 -7.50 20.36 13.96
C LYS A 319 -6.28 19.48 14.28
N GLY A 320 -5.35 20.00 15.05
CA GLY A 320 -4.14 19.25 15.40
C GLY A 320 -3.22 19.04 14.19
N THR A 321 -2.87 17.79 13.90
CA THR A 321 -1.97 17.39 12.80
C THR A 321 -2.68 17.11 11.48
N ALA A 322 -4.00 17.38 11.39
CA ALA A 322 -4.73 17.21 10.14
C ALA A 322 -4.16 18.12 9.03
N ARG A 323 -4.44 17.76 7.79
CA ARG A 323 -3.97 18.45 6.59
C ARG A 323 -4.73 19.77 6.38
N PRO A 324 -4.14 20.95 6.66
CA PRO A 324 -4.85 22.24 6.49
C PRO A 324 -5.11 22.58 5.03
N ASP A 325 -4.28 22.07 4.11
CA ASP A 325 -4.45 22.22 2.67
C ASP A 325 -5.70 21.50 2.13
N MET A 326 -6.28 20.60 2.92
CA MET A 326 -7.51 19.87 2.58
C MET A 326 -8.73 20.38 3.36
N GLU A 327 -8.63 21.50 4.08
CA GLU A 327 -9.74 22.06 4.85
C GLU A 327 -11.00 22.24 3.99
N GLY A 328 -12.13 21.74 4.49
CA GLY A 328 -13.42 21.80 3.81
C GLY A 328 -13.61 20.78 2.66
N GLN A 329 -12.57 20.08 2.24
CA GLN A 329 -12.70 19.04 1.21
C GLN A 329 -13.45 17.83 1.72
N MET A 330 -14.17 17.16 0.81
CA MET A 330 -14.86 15.91 1.11
C MET A 330 -13.87 14.76 1.13
N ILE A 331 -13.79 14.05 2.25
CA ILE A 331 -12.98 12.86 2.39
C ILE A 331 -13.86 11.65 2.70
N ARG A 332 -13.45 10.49 2.21
CA ARG A 332 -14.17 9.25 2.47
C ARG A 332 -13.95 8.80 3.92
N ASN A 333 -15.03 8.52 4.63
CA ASN A 333 -15.01 7.96 5.96
C ASN A 333 -14.94 6.42 5.90
N TYR A 334 -15.89 5.80 5.19
CA TYR A 334 -15.89 4.38 4.90
C TYR A 334 -16.85 4.06 3.75
N SER A 335 -16.71 2.86 3.18
CA SER A 335 -17.62 2.30 2.19
C SER A 335 -18.07 0.92 2.60
N MET A 336 -19.24 0.50 2.14
CA MET A 336 -19.78 -0.83 2.42
C MET A 336 -20.64 -1.35 1.27
N LEU A 337 -20.70 -2.67 1.14
CA LEU A 337 -21.73 -3.36 0.38
C LEU A 337 -22.81 -3.81 1.34
N TYR A 338 -23.91 -3.11 1.36
CA TYR A 338 -25.03 -3.31 2.29
C TYR A 338 -26.10 -4.18 1.68
N ASP A 339 -26.60 -5.16 2.43
CA ASP A 339 -27.72 -6.00 2.06
C ASP A 339 -28.99 -5.50 2.76
N LYS A 340 -29.94 -4.99 1.99
CA LYS A 340 -31.21 -4.43 2.49
C LYS A 340 -32.11 -5.50 3.09
N LYS A 341 -32.05 -6.72 2.58
CA LYS A 341 -32.84 -7.85 3.08
C LYS A 341 -32.26 -8.42 4.36
N MET A 342 -30.96 -8.62 4.42
CA MET A 342 -30.26 -9.07 5.63
C MET A 342 -30.12 -7.95 6.67
N LYS A 343 -30.26 -6.71 6.27
CA LYS A 343 -30.08 -5.49 7.09
C LYS A 343 -28.68 -5.41 7.74
N MET A 344 -27.68 -5.81 6.98
CA MET A 344 -26.28 -5.79 7.39
C MET A 344 -25.36 -5.66 6.18
N ALA A 345 -24.14 -5.17 6.40
CA ALA A 345 -23.17 -5.11 5.31
C ALA A 345 -22.43 -6.45 5.14
N HIS A 346 -22.24 -6.88 3.90
CA HIS A 346 -21.36 -8.00 3.56
C HIS A 346 -19.90 -7.68 3.88
N TRP A 347 -19.52 -6.42 3.72
CA TRP A 347 -18.22 -5.90 4.10
C TRP A 347 -18.28 -4.39 4.34
N VAL A 348 -17.39 -3.91 5.18
CA VAL A 348 -17.12 -2.48 5.39
C VAL A 348 -15.63 -2.25 5.18
N ALA A 349 -15.29 -1.31 4.32
CA ALA A 349 -13.91 -0.96 3.99
C ALA A 349 -13.65 0.52 4.29
N TYR A 350 -12.51 0.80 4.93
CA TYR A 350 -12.20 2.15 5.37
C TYR A 350 -10.69 2.40 5.45
N PRO A 351 -10.22 3.62 5.12
CA PRO A 351 -8.84 3.97 5.30
C PRO A 351 -8.50 4.05 6.79
N LEU A 352 -7.37 3.46 7.19
CA LEU A 352 -6.85 3.60 8.54
C LEU A 352 -5.55 4.41 8.48
N HIS A 353 -5.64 5.66 8.88
CA HIS A 353 -4.55 6.62 8.84
C HIS A 353 -4.58 7.48 10.11
N ARG A 354 -3.43 8.04 10.51
CA ARG A 354 -3.31 8.89 11.71
C ARG A 354 -4.35 10.01 11.76
N TYR A 355 -4.67 10.62 10.62
CA TYR A 355 -5.70 11.64 10.53
C TYR A 355 -7.05 11.18 11.10
N TYR A 356 -7.50 9.96 10.81
CA TYR A 356 -8.79 9.44 11.27
C TYR A 356 -8.80 9.07 12.75
N THR A 357 -7.64 8.64 13.28
CA THR A 357 -7.49 8.12 14.64
C THR A 357 -7.02 9.16 15.64
N GLU A 358 -6.72 10.39 15.22
CA GLU A 358 -6.31 11.47 16.11
C GLU A 358 -7.44 11.82 17.08
N LYS A 359 -7.16 11.72 18.38
CA LYS A 359 -8.17 11.84 19.44
C LYS A 359 -8.60 13.30 19.66
N ASN A 360 -9.35 13.85 18.73
CA ASN A 360 -9.88 15.21 18.79
C ASN A 360 -11.31 15.27 19.36
N VAL A 361 -12.03 14.14 19.37
CA VAL A 361 -13.41 14.06 19.87
C VAL A 361 -13.64 12.82 20.72
N THR A 362 -14.63 12.89 21.60
CA THR A 362 -15.10 11.75 22.40
C THR A 362 -16.36 11.17 21.77
N ARG A 363 -16.47 9.84 21.73
CA ARG A 363 -17.64 9.14 21.19
C ARG A 363 -18.92 9.51 21.96
N LYS A 364 -20.03 9.60 21.23
CA LYS A 364 -21.35 9.95 21.82
C LYS A 364 -22.32 8.80 21.81
N ASP A 365 -22.03 7.60 21.55
CA ASP A 365 -22.88 6.39 21.60
C ASP A 365 -24.37 6.63 21.22
N LYS A 366 -24.60 7.42 20.16
CA LYS A 366 -25.93 7.80 19.68
C LYS A 366 -26.22 7.11 18.35
N TRP A 367 -26.89 5.99 18.40
CA TRP A 367 -27.30 5.23 17.23
C TRP A 367 -28.49 5.91 16.53
N VAL A 368 -28.39 6.06 15.22
CA VAL A 368 -29.39 6.70 14.38
C VAL A 368 -29.48 5.99 13.01
N SER A 369 -30.59 6.21 12.30
CA SER A 369 -30.76 5.73 10.94
C SER A 369 -29.74 6.37 10.00
N ASP A 370 -29.23 5.55 9.07
CA ASP A 370 -28.31 5.99 8.02
C ASP A 370 -29.08 6.79 6.97
N PRO A 371 -28.75 8.06 6.73
CA PRO A 371 -29.47 8.88 5.77
C PRO A 371 -29.27 8.47 4.31
N LEU A 372 -28.25 7.63 4.01
CA LEU A 372 -28.00 7.11 2.67
C LEU A 372 -28.82 5.86 2.36
N VAL A 373 -29.33 5.16 3.38
CA VAL A 373 -30.30 4.06 3.27
C VAL A 373 -31.64 4.61 3.73
N ARG A 374 -32.39 5.21 2.79
CA ARG A 374 -33.54 6.09 3.11
C ARG A 374 -34.72 5.39 3.78
N GLU A 375 -34.95 4.14 3.44
CA GLU A 375 -36.07 3.38 3.99
C GLU A 375 -35.65 2.72 5.31
N ASN A 376 -36.30 3.11 6.41
CA ASN A 376 -36.01 2.52 7.72
C ASN A 376 -36.28 1.00 7.77
N GLU A 377 -37.15 0.49 6.89
CA GLU A 377 -37.41 -0.95 6.79
C GLU A 377 -36.18 -1.76 6.33
N PHE A 378 -35.25 -1.12 5.65
CA PHE A 378 -34.00 -1.73 5.22
C PHE A 378 -32.88 -1.66 6.26
N GLN A 379 -33.14 -1.09 7.43
CA GLN A 379 -32.17 -0.97 8.51
C GLN A 379 -32.58 -1.77 9.73
N ALA A 380 -31.63 -2.39 10.43
CA ALA A 380 -31.89 -3.07 11.69
C ALA A 380 -31.92 -2.05 12.85
N VAL A 381 -33.07 -1.41 13.07
CA VAL A 381 -33.24 -0.44 14.15
C VAL A 381 -33.36 -1.18 15.48
N VAL A 382 -32.27 -1.27 16.22
CA VAL A 382 -32.16 -1.99 17.49
C VAL A 382 -31.79 -1.03 18.62
N SER A 383 -32.60 -1.01 19.68
CA SER A 383 -32.43 -0.03 20.77
C SER A 383 -31.20 -0.28 21.64
N LYS A 384 -30.94 -1.53 22.05
CA LYS A 384 -29.77 -1.90 22.89
C LYS A 384 -29.18 -3.24 22.49
N SER A 385 -29.99 -4.27 22.37
CA SER A 385 -29.60 -5.64 22.09
C SER A 385 -30.56 -6.27 21.08
N TYR A 386 -30.07 -7.27 20.38
CA TYR A 386 -30.89 -8.18 19.59
C TYR A 386 -31.62 -9.15 20.52
N GLU A 387 -32.58 -9.88 19.96
CA GLU A 387 -33.38 -10.84 20.71
C GLU A 387 -32.52 -11.77 21.58
N GLY A 388 -32.99 -12.04 22.82
CA GLY A 388 -32.31 -12.92 23.76
C GLY A 388 -31.15 -12.29 24.52
N GLU A 389 -30.88 -10.99 24.36
CA GLU A 389 -29.82 -10.20 25.04
C GLU A 389 -28.39 -10.74 24.95
N ILE A 390 -28.16 -11.86 24.26
CA ILE A 390 -26.83 -12.46 24.05
C ILE A 390 -26.04 -11.65 23.03
N TYR A 391 -26.75 -11.08 22.06
CA TYR A 391 -26.16 -10.30 20.97
C TYR A 391 -26.40 -8.81 21.19
N ARG A 392 -25.35 -8.04 21.06
CA ARG A 392 -25.37 -6.58 21.15
C ARG A 392 -25.08 -5.96 19.78
N ARG A 393 -25.34 -4.67 19.68
CA ARG A 393 -24.92 -3.86 18.51
C ARG A 393 -23.41 -3.84 18.47
N GLY A 394 -22.80 -4.57 17.54
CA GLY A 394 -21.38 -4.54 17.30
C GLY A 394 -21.06 -3.63 16.12
N HIS A 395 -20.10 -2.74 16.28
CA HIS A 395 -19.61 -1.91 15.18
C HIS A 395 -18.86 -2.75 14.16
N GLN A 396 -19.10 -2.52 12.87
CA GLN A 396 -18.26 -3.05 11.80
C GLN A 396 -17.03 -2.17 11.61
N ILE A 397 -17.19 -0.84 11.52
CA ILE A 397 -16.09 0.10 11.69
C ILE A 397 -16.09 0.67 13.10
N PRO A 398 -15.01 0.51 13.89
CA PRO A 398 -14.96 0.97 15.27
C PRO A 398 -15.03 2.48 15.41
N SER A 399 -15.77 2.97 16.40
CA SER A 399 -15.85 4.41 16.66
C SER A 399 -14.49 5.01 17.07
N ASN A 400 -13.61 4.23 17.69
CA ASN A 400 -12.27 4.68 18.08
C ASN A 400 -11.33 4.91 16.89
N ASP A 401 -11.62 4.34 15.73
CA ASP A 401 -10.86 4.57 14.51
C ASP A 401 -11.32 5.85 13.79
N ARG A 402 -12.33 6.52 14.31
CA ARG A 402 -12.99 7.70 13.72
C ARG A 402 -13.20 8.82 14.74
N VAL A 403 -12.10 9.24 15.38
CA VAL A 403 -12.12 10.23 16.46
C VAL A 403 -11.48 11.57 16.09
N ALA A 404 -11.15 11.78 14.82
CA ALA A 404 -10.62 13.04 14.33
C ALA A 404 -11.70 14.15 14.30
N THR A 405 -12.91 13.84 13.86
CA THR A 405 -14.03 14.78 13.88
C THR A 405 -15.30 14.15 14.43
N MET A 406 -16.20 14.96 14.98
CA MET A 406 -17.49 14.47 15.47
C MET A 406 -18.36 13.92 14.35
N GLU A 407 -18.28 14.48 13.15
CA GLU A 407 -19.00 14.00 11.97
C GLU A 407 -18.57 12.58 11.60
N MET A 408 -17.24 12.31 11.53
CA MET A 408 -16.71 10.94 11.29
C MET A 408 -17.20 9.98 12.36
N ASN A 409 -17.12 10.38 13.63
CA ASN A 409 -17.50 9.53 14.74
C ASN A 409 -19.00 9.21 14.73
N ASN A 410 -19.85 10.20 14.48
CA ASN A 410 -21.30 10.02 14.42
C ASN A 410 -21.73 9.01 13.34
N GLN A 411 -21.04 9.01 12.19
CA GLN A 411 -21.34 8.05 11.10
C GLN A 411 -21.05 6.60 11.49
N THR A 412 -20.18 6.35 12.46
CA THR A 412 -19.95 4.98 12.96
C THR A 412 -21.14 4.46 13.78
N PHE A 413 -22.04 5.33 14.21
CA PHE A 413 -23.27 4.98 14.94
C PHE A 413 -24.52 4.92 14.05
N TYR A 414 -24.36 4.77 12.73
CA TYR A 414 -25.47 4.42 11.86
C TYR A 414 -25.87 2.97 12.03
N PHE A 415 -27.18 2.69 12.00
CA PHE A 415 -27.69 1.32 12.11
C PHE A 415 -27.18 0.40 10.98
N THR A 416 -26.72 0.95 9.88
CA THR A 416 -26.08 0.20 8.79
C THR A 416 -24.66 -0.28 9.12
N ASN A 417 -24.01 0.33 10.12
CA ASN A 417 -22.67 -0.05 10.60
C ASN A 417 -22.72 -1.01 11.77
N GLN A 418 -23.84 -1.64 12.04
CA GLN A 418 -23.97 -2.61 13.14
C GLN A 418 -24.22 -4.02 12.65
N THR A 419 -23.77 -4.98 13.44
CA THR A 419 -24.10 -6.39 13.31
C THR A 419 -24.43 -6.98 14.66
N PRO A 420 -25.24 -8.06 14.73
CA PRO A 420 -25.42 -8.80 15.97
C PRO A 420 -24.11 -9.49 16.36
N GLN A 421 -23.46 -8.98 17.40
CA GLN A 421 -22.22 -9.55 17.91
C GLN A 421 -22.43 -10.09 19.34
N ARG A 422 -21.93 -11.29 19.58
CA ARG A 422 -22.00 -11.90 20.91
C ARG A 422 -21.20 -11.07 21.90
N GLN A 423 -21.84 -10.51 22.93
CA GLN A 423 -21.21 -9.55 23.83
C GLN A 423 -20.03 -10.16 24.57
N ASN A 424 -20.23 -11.30 25.22
CA ASN A 424 -19.18 -12.00 25.93
C ASN A 424 -18.40 -12.88 24.96
N LYS A 425 -17.09 -12.81 24.96
CA LYS A 425 -16.15 -13.57 24.13
C LYS A 425 -15.87 -12.99 22.72
N PHE A 426 -16.75 -12.20 22.12
CA PHE A 426 -16.49 -11.61 20.80
C PHE A 426 -16.43 -10.08 20.87
N ASN A 427 -17.55 -9.37 20.97
CA ASN A 427 -17.60 -7.91 20.95
C ASN A 427 -16.80 -7.25 22.08
N GLY A 428 -16.90 -7.79 23.31
CA GLY A 428 -16.21 -7.27 24.50
C GLY A 428 -14.81 -7.87 24.75
N ALA A 429 -14.34 -8.78 23.90
CA ALA A 429 -13.06 -9.47 24.11
C ALA A 429 -12.24 -9.52 22.80
N ILE A 430 -12.36 -10.58 22.01
CA ILE A 430 -11.49 -10.82 20.82
C ILE A 430 -11.56 -9.66 19.83
N TRP A 431 -12.78 -9.21 19.49
CA TRP A 431 -12.98 -8.11 18.57
C TRP A 431 -12.35 -6.80 19.06
N ASN A 432 -12.39 -6.56 20.36
CA ASN A 432 -11.81 -5.37 20.98
C ASN A 432 -10.28 -5.45 21.10
N ILE A 433 -9.72 -6.65 21.24
CA ILE A 433 -8.26 -6.87 21.34
C ILE A 433 -7.60 -6.72 19.96
N GLU A 434 -8.19 -7.28 18.92
CA GLU A 434 -7.68 -7.12 17.55
C GLU A 434 -7.70 -5.67 17.08
N LEU A 435 -8.61 -4.85 17.63
CA LEU A 435 -8.66 -3.40 17.40
C LEU A 435 -7.45 -2.65 17.99
N ILE A 436 -6.80 -3.18 19.01
CA ILE A 436 -5.70 -2.51 19.72
C ILE A 436 -4.33 -2.85 19.12
N VAL A 437 -4.16 -4.02 18.49
CA VAL A 437 -2.84 -4.58 18.13
C VAL A 437 -2.48 -4.41 16.64
N GLY A 438 -3.36 -3.95 15.77
CA GLY A 438 -3.16 -4.04 14.33
C GLY A 438 -3.04 -2.74 13.56
N LEU A 439 -1.83 -2.34 13.21
CA LEU A 439 -1.49 -1.51 12.05
C LEU A 439 -1.60 -2.34 10.74
N GLN A 440 -2.60 -3.20 10.63
CA GLN A 440 -2.82 -3.99 9.41
C GLN A 440 -4.15 -3.62 8.76
N LEU A 441 -4.14 -3.61 7.44
CA LEU A 441 -5.32 -3.44 6.60
C LEU A 441 -6.42 -4.38 7.11
N ARG A 442 -7.50 -3.82 7.66
CA ARG A 442 -8.63 -4.63 8.14
C ARG A 442 -9.67 -4.71 7.03
N ILE A 443 -9.68 -5.83 6.33
CA ILE A 443 -10.80 -6.23 5.50
C ILE A 443 -11.60 -7.24 6.32
N GLN A 444 -12.80 -6.85 6.71
CA GLN A 444 -13.71 -7.76 7.42
C GLN A 444 -14.62 -8.44 6.40
N PHE A 445 -14.42 -9.73 6.25
CA PHE A 445 -15.39 -10.59 5.59
C PHE A 445 -16.29 -11.21 6.66
N MET A 446 -17.59 -11.04 6.51
CA MET A 446 -18.56 -11.85 7.23
C MET A 446 -19.09 -12.92 6.28
N LEU A 447 -18.83 -14.17 6.61
CA LEU A 447 -19.41 -15.36 5.99
C LEU A 447 -20.78 -15.65 6.59
#